data_b3f875c99e592c4667a96bcec23131a8
#
_entry.id   b3f875c99e592c4667a96bcec23131a8
#
_cell.length_a   1.000
_cell.length_b   1.000
_cell.length_c   1.000
_cell.angle_alpha   90.00
_cell.angle_beta   90.00
_cell.angle_gamma   90.00
#
_symmetry.space_group_name_H-M   'P 1'
#
loop_
_entity.id
_entity.type
_entity.pdbx_description
1 polymer ?
#
loop_
_entity_poly.entity_id
_entity_poly.type
_entity_poly.pdbx_seq_one_letter_code
_entity_poly.pdbx_strand_id
1 'polypeptide(L)'
;LIGGAVLFGLWALSPVVVISAGERGVKTTFGKPDEQVYGPGIHFKVPLAQAMHTMDVRLQKGEGEGDAASKDLQSVHTRIAINYHLDPKQAVNVFRNIGPSTDIAADRIIIPAAQEAVKAVTARFTAEELVSHRTEVREAIGKMLRDKMQRHGLVLDEFAIVNFAFSRSFSEAIELKVKAEQEKLKAERDLQRIEVEAKQKVASARAEAEALALQRQQITPDLLALRRIENEREAIRKWDGKLPNVTSGAVPFINVSDKN
;
A
#
# COMPACT_ATOMS: atom_id res chain seq x y z
N LEU A 1 21.54 -48.32 -39.60
CA LEU A 1 21.59 -48.52 -38.17
C LEU A 1 23.01 -48.38 -37.57
N ILE A 2 24.06 -48.93 -38.24
CA ILE A 2 25.46 -48.89 -37.76
C ILE A 2 26.03 -47.45 -37.79
N GLY A 3 25.71 -46.66 -38.83
CA GLY A 3 26.16 -45.28 -38.94
C GLY A 3 25.61 -44.35 -37.84
N GLY A 4 24.35 -44.56 -37.42
CA GLY A 4 23.73 -43.83 -36.32
C GLY A 4 24.37 -44.15 -34.96
N ALA A 5 24.74 -45.42 -34.71
CA ALA A 5 25.39 -45.84 -33.49
C ALA A 5 26.82 -45.29 -33.39
N VAL A 6 27.55 -45.18 -34.50
CA VAL A 6 28.90 -44.60 -34.56
C VAL A 6 28.86 -43.07 -34.29
N LEU A 7 27.92 -42.35 -34.89
CA LEU A 7 27.73 -40.92 -34.69
C LEU A 7 27.31 -40.62 -33.25
N PHE A 8 26.43 -41.43 -32.66
CA PHE A 8 26.04 -41.32 -31.25
C PHE A 8 27.19 -41.60 -30.29
N GLY A 9 28.01 -42.59 -30.61
CA GLY A 9 29.23 -42.90 -29.87
C GLY A 9 30.28 -41.78 -29.91
N LEU A 10 30.48 -41.15 -31.06
CA LEU A 10 31.38 -40.00 -31.23
C LEU A 10 30.84 -38.76 -30.50
N TRP A 11 29.52 -38.55 -30.50
CA TRP A 11 28.91 -37.45 -29.72
C TRP A 11 29.01 -37.65 -28.22
N ALA A 12 28.79 -38.86 -27.72
CA ALA A 12 28.93 -39.22 -26.30
C ALA A 12 30.39 -39.15 -25.80
N LEU A 13 31.33 -39.31 -26.69
CA LEU A 13 32.78 -39.21 -26.42
C LEU A 13 33.36 -37.82 -26.69
N SER A 14 32.52 -36.81 -26.94
CA SER A 14 32.99 -35.43 -27.21
C SER A 14 33.81 -34.89 -26.01
N PRO A 15 35.09 -34.53 -26.22
CA PRO A 15 35.92 -33.95 -25.18
C PRO A 15 35.61 -32.45 -24.94
N VAL A 16 34.75 -31.87 -25.75
CA VAL A 16 34.45 -30.44 -25.71
C VAL A 16 33.07 -30.19 -25.12
N VAL A 17 32.99 -29.23 -24.22
CA VAL A 17 31.73 -28.73 -23.62
C VAL A 17 31.71 -27.22 -23.74
N VAL A 18 30.56 -26.67 -24.13
CA VAL A 18 30.31 -25.22 -24.20
C VAL A 18 29.44 -24.85 -23.00
N ILE A 19 29.89 -23.87 -22.22
CA ILE A 19 29.11 -23.26 -21.12
C ILE A 19 28.56 -21.96 -21.64
N SER A 20 27.25 -21.79 -21.57
CA SER A 20 26.53 -20.62 -22.07
C SER A 20 26.72 -19.39 -21.16
N ALA A 21 26.52 -18.20 -21.73
CA ALA A 21 26.46 -16.98 -20.93
C ALA A 21 25.31 -17.07 -19.93
N GLY A 22 25.59 -16.73 -18.65
CA GLY A 22 24.61 -16.87 -17.55
C GLY A 22 24.61 -18.23 -16.87
N GLU A 23 25.54 -19.14 -17.25
CA GLU A 23 25.75 -20.40 -16.58
C GLU A 23 27.17 -20.49 -15.99
N ARG A 24 27.34 -21.38 -15.05
CA ARG A 24 28.64 -21.78 -14.49
C ARG A 24 28.78 -23.30 -14.57
N GLY A 25 29.96 -23.75 -14.98
CA GLY A 25 30.27 -25.17 -15.04
C GLY A 25 30.87 -25.70 -13.73
N VAL A 26 30.37 -26.83 -13.31
CA VAL A 26 30.97 -27.64 -12.26
C VAL A 26 31.46 -28.93 -12.91
N LYS A 27 32.78 -29.11 -12.97
CA LYS A 27 33.40 -30.32 -13.51
C LYS A 27 33.49 -31.37 -12.43
N THR A 28 33.06 -32.57 -12.73
CA THR A 28 33.23 -33.73 -11.84
C THR A 28 34.17 -34.74 -12.46
N THR A 29 35.10 -35.30 -11.67
CA THR A 29 35.99 -36.35 -12.07
C THR A 29 35.64 -37.60 -11.26
N PHE A 30 35.16 -38.64 -11.94
CA PHE A 30 34.61 -39.86 -11.31
C PHE A 30 33.58 -39.52 -10.20
N GLY A 31 32.73 -38.56 -10.46
CA GLY A 31 31.69 -38.09 -9.52
C GLY A 31 32.16 -37.09 -8.45
N LYS A 32 33.45 -36.88 -8.25
CA LYS A 32 33.98 -35.88 -7.33
C LYS A 32 34.02 -34.52 -8.01
N PRO A 33 33.36 -33.50 -7.48
CA PRO A 33 33.40 -32.15 -8.04
C PRO A 33 34.77 -31.51 -7.83
N ASP A 34 35.30 -30.85 -8.85
CA ASP A 34 36.48 -30.00 -8.78
C ASP A 34 36.14 -28.77 -7.91
N GLU A 35 37.17 -28.16 -7.32
CA GLU A 35 36.99 -26.95 -6.50
C GLU A 35 36.85 -25.67 -7.36
N GLN A 36 37.17 -25.76 -8.64
CA GLN A 36 37.15 -24.64 -9.55
C GLN A 36 35.79 -24.51 -10.23
N VAL A 37 35.26 -23.26 -10.26
CA VAL A 37 34.10 -22.89 -11.05
C VAL A 37 34.54 -22.51 -12.46
N TYR A 38 33.93 -23.11 -13.46
CA TYR A 38 34.21 -22.84 -14.88
C TYR A 38 33.25 -21.77 -15.40
N GLY A 39 33.82 -20.71 -16.00
CA GLY A 39 33.05 -19.63 -16.61
C GLY A 39 32.46 -19.98 -17.98
N PRO A 40 31.70 -19.07 -18.61
CA PRO A 40 31.23 -19.26 -19.97
C PRO A 40 32.35 -19.42 -20.97
N GLY A 41 32.13 -20.24 -21.99
CA GLY A 41 33.10 -20.51 -23.03
C GLY A 41 33.27 -22.00 -23.34
N ILE A 42 34.32 -22.31 -24.08
CA ILE A 42 34.66 -23.68 -24.50
C ILE A 42 35.61 -24.31 -23.46
N HIS A 43 35.22 -25.46 -22.96
CA HIS A 43 36.00 -26.20 -21.97
C HIS A 43 36.25 -27.66 -22.43
N PHE A 44 37.34 -28.23 -21.98
CA PHE A 44 37.71 -29.61 -22.29
C PHE A 44 37.42 -30.50 -21.07
N LYS A 45 36.89 -31.68 -21.34
CA LYS A 45 36.70 -32.76 -20.39
C LYS A 45 37.31 -34.07 -20.92
N VAL A 46 37.76 -34.93 -20.06
CA VAL A 46 38.17 -36.27 -20.42
C VAL A 46 36.92 -37.15 -20.50
N PRO A 47 36.58 -37.69 -21.70
CA PRO A 47 35.42 -38.55 -21.84
C PRO A 47 35.52 -39.74 -20.88
N LEU A 48 34.38 -40.23 -20.40
CA LEU A 48 34.23 -41.35 -19.44
C LEU A 48 34.69 -41.04 -18.02
N ALA A 49 35.74 -40.23 -17.83
CA ALA A 49 36.28 -39.89 -16.49
C ALA A 49 35.65 -38.59 -15.94
N GLN A 50 35.33 -37.63 -16.81
CA GLN A 50 34.88 -36.32 -16.41
C GLN A 50 33.50 -35.99 -16.98
N ALA A 51 32.67 -35.40 -16.14
CA ALA A 51 31.38 -34.79 -16.55
C ALA A 51 31.36 -33.28 -16.23
N MET A 52 30.69 -32.51 -17.04
CA MET A 52 30.46 -31.08 -16.81
C MET A 52 29.00 -30.88 -16.55
N HIS A 53 28.70 -30.27 -15.42
CA HIS A 53 27.34 -29.87 -15.02
C HIS A 53 27.24 -28.37 -15.11
N THR A 54 26.17 -27.86 -15.71
CA THR A 54 25.92 -26.42 -15.80
C THR A 54 24.87 -26.00 -14.77
N MET A 55 25.15 -24.90 -14.08
CA MET A 55 24.25 -24.29 -13.11
C MET A 55 23.89 -22.88 -13.59
N ASP A 56 22.61 -22.57 -13.69
CA ASP A 56 22.13 -21.24 -14.06
C ASP A 56 22.38 -20.25 -12.91
N VAL A 57 23.06 -19.13 -13.23
CA VAL A 57 23.36 -18.04 -12.29
C VAL A 57 22.55 -16.78 -12.58
N ARG A 58 21.60 -16.88 -13.50
CA ARG A 58 20.70 -15.75 -13.80
C ARG A 58 19.70 -15.57 -12.69
N LEU A 59 19.06 -14.39 -12.71
CA LEU A 59 17.95 -14.08 -11.84
C LEU A 59 16.78 -15.05 -12.09
N GLN A 60 16.33 -15.71 -11.04
CA GLN A 60 15.21 -16.64 -11.06
C GLN A 60 14.13 -16.18 -10.11
N LYS A 61 12.89 -16.58 -10.39
CA LYS A 61 11.72 -16.32 -9.58
C LYS A 61 11.30 -17.58 -8.84
N GLY A 62 11.12 -17.46 -7.53
CA GLY A 62 10.47 -18.47 -6.70
C GLY A 62 9.17 -17.91 -6.11
N GLU A 63 8.18 -18.76 -5.96
CA GLU A 63 6.96 -18.46 -5.23
C GLU A 63 6.79 -19.47 -4.11
N GLY A 64 6.32 -18.98 -2.97
CA GLY A 64 6.07 -19.84 -1.81
C GLY A 64 4.76 -19.44 -1.13
N GLU A 65 4.08 -20.43 -0.61
CA GLU A 65 2.91 -20.24 0.23
C GLU A 65 3.19 -20.88 1.59
N GLY A 66 2.60 -20.31 2.62
CA GLY A 66 2.76 -20.85 3.96
C GLY A 66 1.71 -20.33 4.92
N ASP A 67 1.35 -21.21 5.83
CA ASP A 67 0.49 -20.88 6.96
C ASP A 67 1.36 -20.50 8.16
N ALA A 68 0.99 -19.42 8.80
CA ALA A 68 1.65 -18.90 9.98
C ALA A 68 0.60 -18.47 11.02
N ALA A 69 1.03 -18.22 12.24
CA ALA A 69 0.21 -17.58 13.25
C ALA A 69 0.79 -16.21 13.59
N SER A 70 -0.08 -15.24 13.82
CA SER A 70 0.27 -13.94 14.38
C SER A 70 0.47 -14.03 15.91
N LYS A 71 0.97 -12.95 16.50
CA LYS A 71 1.18 -12.84 17.95
C LYS A 71 -0.10 -13.06 18.76
N ASP A 72 -1.24 -12.65 18.22
CA ASP A 72 -2.57 -12.81 18.78
C ASP A 72 -3.26 -14.11 18.34
N LEU A 73 -2.46 -15.11 17.89
CA LEU A 73 -2.88 -16.46 17.52
C LEU A 73 -3.89 -16.52 16.36
N GLN A 74 -3.93 -15.49 15.51
CA GLN A 74 -4.73 -15.54 14.28
C GLN A 74 -3.99 -16.33 13.21
N SER A 75 -4.72 -17.19 12.50
CA SER A 75 -4.19 -17.90 11.35
C SER A 75 -3.99 -16.94 10.18
N VAL A 76 -2.78 -16.93 9.62
CA VAL A 76 -2.36 -16.07 8.53
C VAL A 76 -1.85 -16.93 7.39
N HIS A 77 -2.55 -16.94 6.28
CA HIS A 77 -2.07 -17.54 5.05
C HIS A 77 -1.28 -16.50 4.24
N THR A 78 -0.03 -16.82 3.92
CA THR A 78 0.89 -15.86 3.28
C THR A 78 1.37 -16.41 1.95
N ARG A 79 1.29 -15.59 0.90
CA ARG A 79 1.94 -15.85 -0.39
C ARG A 79 3.07 -14.86 -0.58
N ILE A 80 4.24 -15.40 -0.94
CA ILE A 80 5.49 -14.65 -1.12
C ILE A 80 6.05 -14.88 -2.51
N ALA A 81 6.68 -13.86 -3.06
CA ALA A 81 7.47 -13.92 -4.27
C ALA A 81 8.92 -13.55 -3.95
N ILE A 82 9.85 -14.30 -4.50
CA ILE A 82 11.28 -14.19 -4.21
C ILE A 82 12.02 -14.17 -5.54
N ASN A 83 12.83 -13.14 -5.76
CA ASN A 83 13.78 -13.11 -6.85
C ASN A 83 15.16 -13.40 -6.28
N TYR A 84 15.84 -14.36 -6.85
CA TYR A 84 17.12 -14.84 -6.35
C TYR A 84 18.02 -15.29 -7.49
N HIS A 85 19.30 -15.37 -7.21
CA HIS A 85 20.26 -16.00 -8.10
C HIS A 85 21.31 -16.79 -7.30
N LEU A 86 21.98 -17.70 -7.99
CA LEU A 86 23.11 -18.44 -7.45
C LEU A 86 24.37 -17.55 -7.50
N ASP A 87 25.08 -17.39 -6.38
CA ASP A 87 26.39 -16.74 -6.41
C ASP A 87 27.33 -17.54 -7.32
N PRO A 88 27.82 -16.95 -8.43
CA PRO A 88 28.69 -17.64 -9.39
C PRO A 88 29.92 -18.29 -8.75
N LYS A 89 30.43 -17.71 -7.65
CA LYS A 89 31.59 -18.22 -6.95
C LYS A 89 31.29 -19.44 -6.08
N GLN A 90 30.02 -19.61 -5.69
CA GLN A 90 29.55 -20.67 -4.81
C GLN A 90 28.96 -21.87 -5.57
N ALA A 91 28.99 -21.86 -6.90
CA ALA A 91 28.38 -22.90 -7.73
C ALA A 91 28.85 -24.33 -7.36
N VAL A 92 30.13 -24.53 -7.08
CA VAL A 92 30.64 -25.83 -6.66
C VAL A 92 30.12 -26.26 -5.28
N ASN A 93 30.02 -25.32 -4.34
CA ASN A 93 29.51 -25.61 -2.99
C ASN A 93 28.00 -25.93 -3.03
N VAL A 94 27.23 -25.21 -3.83
CA VAL A 94 25.82 -25.50 -4.03
C VAL A 94 25.60 -26.85 -4.70
N PHE A 95 26.35 -27.13 -5.75
CA PHE A 95 26.35 -28.44 -6.43
C PHE A 95 26.65 -29.59 -5.46
N ARG A 96 27.69 -29.45 -4.63
CA ARG A 96 28.16 -30.47 -3.70
C ARG A 96 27.16 -30.73 -2.58
N ASN A 97 26.61 -29.68 -1.99
CA ASN A 97 25.88 -29.78 -0.72
C ASN A 97 24.35 -29.78 -0.89
N ILE A 98 23.84 -29.25 -2.01
CA ILE A 98 22.42 -29.04 -2.19
C ILE A 98 21.87 -29.85 -3.36
N GLY A 99 22.48 -29.68 -4.54
CA GLY A 99 22.05 -30.41 -5.72
C GLY A 99 22.60 -29.87 -7.03
N PRO A 100 22.38 -30.60 -8.13
CA PRO A 100 22.96 -30.29 -9.42
C PRO A 100 22.27 -29.18 -10.20
N SER A 101 21.17 -28.60 -9.70
CA SER A 101 20.46 -27.50 -10.35
C SER A 101 20.01 -26.44 -9.33
N THR A 102 19.78 -25.24 -9.83
CA THR A 102 19.30 -24.11 -9.02
C THR A 102 17.86 -24.33 -8.57
N ASP A 103 17.04 -25.03 -9.34
CA ASP A 103 15.66 -25.37 -8.97
C ASP A 103 15.63 -26.28 -7.72
N ILE A 104 16.53 -27.28 -7.66
CA ILE A 104 16.66 -28.13 -6.47
C ILE A 104 17.08 -27.32 -5.27
N ALA A 105 17.95 -26.31 -5.46
CA ALA A 105 18.34 -25.42 -4.38
C ALA A 105 17.16 -24.55 -3.90
N ALA A 106 16.30 -24.12 -4.81
CA ALA A 106 15.07 -23.41 -4.47
C ALA A 106 14.16 -24.26 -3.58
N ASP A 107 13.85 -25.47 -4.00
CA ASP A 107 12.94 -26.35 -3.26
C ASP A 107 13.48 -26.78 -1.89
N ARG A 108 14.79 -27.03 -1.81
CA ARG A 108 15.40 -27.54 -0.58
C ARG A 108 15.79 -26.48 0.42
N ILE A 109 16.11 -25.28 -0.02
CA ILE A 109 16.64 -24.21 0.83
C ILE A 109 15.71 -23.01 0.86
N ILE A 110 15.31 -22.45 -0.29
CA ILE A 110 14.63 -21.16 -0.34
C ILE A 110 13.24 -21.26 0.23
N ILE A 111 12.45 -22.24 -0.22
CA ILE A 111 11.05 -22.39 0.22
C ILE A 111 10.97 -22.66 1.73
N PRO A 112 11.69 -23.63 2.30
CA PRO A 112 11.70 -23.86 3.74
C PRO A 112 12.22 -22.66 4.55
N ALA A 113 13.28 -22.01 4.07
CA ALA A 113 13.82 -20.81 4.73
C ALA A 113 12.84 -19.66 4.75
N ALA A 114 12.11 -19.47 3.65
CA ALA A 114 11.09 -18.44 3.54
C ALA A 114 9.90 -18.71 4.47
N GLN A 115 9.41 -19.95 4.51
CA GLN A 115 8.34 -20.36 5.42
C GLN A 115 8.74 -20.18 6.88
N GLU A 116 9.97 -20.53 7.25
CA GLU A 116 10.49 -20.34 8.60
C GLU A 116 10.62 -18.85 8.95
N ALA A 117 11.16 -18.03 8.03
CA ALA A 117 11.29 -16.59 8.22
C ALA A 117 9.92 -15.92 8.38
N VAL A 118 8.93 -16.31 7.57
CA VAL A 118 7.55 -15.83 7.69
C VAL A 118 7.00 -16.19 9.07
N LYS A 119 7.03 -17.48 9.47
CA LYS A 119 6.52 -17.92 10.78
C LYS A 119 7.19 -17.22 11.95
N ALA A 120 8.51 -17.04 11.90
CA ALA A 120 9.26 -16.41 12.97
C ALA A 120 8.96 -14.90 13.11
N VAL A 121 8.69 -14.21 12.01
CA VAL A 121 8.39 -12.78 12.03
C VAL A 121 6.91 -12.54 12.33
N THR A 122 5.98 -13.26 11.68
CA THR A 122 4.53 -13.06 11.93
C THR A 122 4.16 -13.29 13.39
N ALA A 123 4.82 -14.24 14.08
CA ALA A 123 4.61 -14.49 15.51
C ALA A 123 5.00 -13.30 16.42
N ARG A 124 5.67 -12.27 15.91
CA ARG A 124 6.05 -11.07 16.68
C ARG A 124 5.04 -9.93 16.54
N PHE A 125 4.21 -9.97 15.51
CA PHE A 125 3.24 -8.93 15.17
C PHE A 125 1.82 -9.45 15.34
N THR A 126 0.91 -8.58 15.79
CA THR A 126 -0.52 -8.87 15.75
C THR A 126 -1.04 -8.87 14.32
N ALA A 127 -2.19 -9.44 14.08
CA ALA A 127 -2.79 -9.45 12.75
C ALA A 127 -3.04 -8.03 12.21
N GLU A 128 -3.40 -7.08 13.06
CA GLU A 128 -3.54 -5.66 12.73
C GLU A 128 -2.20 -5.02 12.36
N GLU A 129 -1.13 -5.32 13.12
CA GLU A 129 0.23 -4.82 12.85
C GLU A 129 0.82 -5.41 11.57
N LEU A 130 0.51 -6.66 11.21
CA LEU A 130 0.95 -7.26 9.94
C LEU A 130 0.44 -6.48 8.71
N VAL A 131 -0.71 -5.82 8.83
CA VAL A 131 -1.28 -4.99 7.76
C VAL A 131 -0.76 -3.56 7.83
N SER A 132 -0.78 -2.94 9.02
CA SER A 132 -0.41 -1.53 9.22
C SER A 132 1.11 -1.28 9.12
N HIS A 133 1.95 -2.24 9.58
CA HIS A 133 3.41 -2.17 9.56
C HIS A 133 4.03 -3.08 8.48
N ARG A 134 3.33 -3.24 7.36
CA ARG A 134 3.72 -4.17 6.28
C ARG A 134 5.16 -3.99 5.80
N THR A 135 5.67 -2.77 5.76
CA THR A 135 7.04 -2.48 5.33
C THR A 135 8.06 -3.05 6.31
N GLU A 136 7.86 -2.87 7.61
CA GLU A 136 8.73 -3.39 8.65
C GLU A 136 8.74 -4.93 8.67
N VAL A 137 7.55 -5.53 8.55
CA VAL A 137 7.39 -7.00 8.45
C VAL A 137 8.15 -7.54 7.24
N ARG A 138 8.01 -6.91 6.08
CA ARG A 138 8.73 -7.30 4.85
C ARG A 138 10.24 -7.20 5.04
N GLU A 139 10.74 -6.14 5.63
CA GLU A 139 12.17 -5.96 5.88
C GLU A 139 12.72 -6.99 6.86
N ALA A 140 11.99 -7.29 7.92
CA ALA A 140 12.39 -8.29 8.91
C ALA A 140 12.45 -9.70 8.29
N ILE A 141 11.44 -10.09 7.49
CA ILE A 141 11.44 -11.37 6.78
C ILE A 141 12.58 -11.41 5.75
N GLY A 142 12.71 -10.36 4.95
CA GLY A 142 13.75 -10.27 3.91
C GLY A 142 15.15 -10.35 4.48
N LYS A 143 15.43 -9.73 5.63
CA LYS A 143 16.71 -9.81 6.33
C LYS A 143 17.01 -11.24 6.77
N MET A 144 16.05 -11.88 7.45
CA MET A 144 16.23 -13.26 7.93
C MET A 144 16.43 -14.25 6.77
N LEU A 145 15.68 -14.08 5.69
CA LEU A 145 15.78 -14.91 4.50
C LEU A 145 17.12 -14.70 3.81
N ARG A 146 17.60 -13.46 3.67
CA ARG A 146 18.91 -13.13 3.08
C ARG A 146 20.05 -13.81 3.83
N ASP A 147 20.05 -13.71 5.15
CA ASP A 147 21.09 -14.31 6.00
C ASP A 147 21.11 -15.85 5.89
N LYS A 148 19.94 -16.48 5.72
CA LYS A 148 19.86 -17.92 5.51
C LYS A 148 20.33 -18.33 4.11
N MET A 149 19.87 -17.66 3.07
CA MET A 149 20.21 -17.97 1.68
C MET A 149 21.71 -17.78 1.41
N GLN A 150 22.31 -16.72 1.94
CA GLN A 150 23.71 -16.40 1.76
C GLN A 150 24.65 -17.52 2.30
N ARG A 151 24.27 -18.16 3.41
CA ARG A 151 25.03 -19.29 3.97
C ARG A 151 25.09 -20.50 3.02
N HIS A 152 24.15 -20.60 2.11
CA HIS A 152 24.04 -21.68 1.14
C HIS A 152 24.49 -21.26 -0.27
N GLY A 153 25.09 -20.09 -0.43
CA GLY A 153 25.59 -19.60 -1.72
C GLY A 153 24.49 -19.09 -2.65
N LEU A 154 23.34 -18.72 -2.10
CA LEU A 154 22.21 -18.10 -2.82
C LEU A 154 22.08 -16.64 -2.41
N VAL A 155 21.83 -15.78 -3.37
CA VAL A 155 21.65 -14.34 -3.15
C VAL A 155 20.18 -13.98 -3.31
N LEU A 156 19.64 -13.32 -2.30
CA LEU A 156 18.29 -12.73 -2.36
C LEU A 156 18.38 -11.36 -2.99
N ASP A 157 17.85 -11.20 -4.19
CA ASP A 157 17.77 -9.92 -4.90
C ASP A 157 16.56 -9.12 -4.45
N GLU A 158 15.38 -9.74 -4.46
CA GLU A 158 14.13 -9.09 -4.08
C GLU A 158 13.21 -10.06 -3.34
N PHE A 159 12.52 -9.53 -2.35
CA PHE A 159 11.50 -10.24 -1.59
C PHE A 159 10.22 -9.41 -1.54
N ALA A 160 9.13 -10.02 -1.91
CA ALA A 160 7.81 -9.39 -1.87
C ALA A 160 6.80 -10.29 -1.15
N ILE A 161 6.01 -9.69 -0.27
CA ILE A 161 4.81 -10.33 0.28
C ILE A 161 3.66 -9.99 -0.65
N VAL A 162 3.14 -11.00 -1.33
CA VAL A 162 2.04 -10.84 -2.28
C VAL A 162 0.74 -10.58 -1.52
N ASN A 163 0.46 -11.41 -0.53
CA ASN A 163 -0.77 -11.32 0.25
C ASN A 163 -0.58 -11.83 1.69
N PHE A 164 -1.35 -11.23 2.62
CA PHE A 164 -1.72 -11.80 3.90
C PHE A 164 -3.22 -12.05 3.88
N ALA A 165 -3.63 -13.30 3.96
CA ALA A 165 -5.04 -13.68 4.08
C ALA A 165 -5.30 -14.18 5.51
N PHE A 166 -6.28 -13.60 6.15
CA PHE A 166 -6.74 -13.96 7.50
C PHE A 166 -7.99 -14.83 7.43
N SER A 167 -8.38 -15.41 8.53
CA SER A 167 -9.64 -16.13 8.62
C SER A 167 -10.81 -15.18 8.31
N ARG A 168 -11.88 -15.73 7.72
CA ARG A 168 -13.07 -14.94 7.36
C ARG A 168 -13.69 -14.26 8.57
N SER A 169 -13.81 -14.98 9.68
CA SER A 169 -14.34 -14.43 10.93
C SER A 169 -13.52 -13.27 11.48
N PHE A 170 -12.18 -13.33 11.37
CA PHE A 170 -11.31 -12.23 11.76
C PHE A 170 -11.46 -11.02 10.85
N SER A 171 -11.50 -11.23 9.53
CA SER A 171 -11.70 -10.15 8.56
C SER A 171 -13.02 -9.41 8.79
N GLU A 172 -14.12 -10.16 9.00
CA GLU A 172 -15.43 -9.58 9.34
C GLU A 172 -15.41 -8.79 10.66
N ALA A 173 -14.71 -9.29 11.68
CA ALA A 173 -14.56 -8.57 12.96
C ALA A 173 -13.76 -7.27 12.83
N ILE A 174 -12.69 -7.27 12.04
CA ILE A 174 -11.89 -6.06 11.74
C ILE A 174 -12.72 -5.05 10.94
N GLU A 175 -13.48 -5.48 9.95
CA GLU A 175 -14.36 -4.59 9.19
C GLU A 175 -15.40 -3.92 10.09
N LEU A 176 -16.01 -4.67 11.01
CA LEU A 176 -16.95 -4.12 12.00
C LEU A 176 -16.26 -3.14 12.95
N LYS A 177 -15.05 -3.45 13.43
CA LYS A 177 -14.26 -2.55 14.27
C LYS A 177 -13.96 -1.24 13.55
N VAL A 178 -13.43 -1.33 12.33
CA VAL A 178 -13.10 -0.15 11.52
C VAL A 178 -14.34 0.70 11.24
N LYS A 179 -15.46 0.07 10.93
CA LYS A 179 -16.75 0.77 10.74
C LYS A 179 -17.18 1.52 11.98
N ALA A 180 -17.13 0.87 13.15
CA ALA A 180 -17.48 1.50 14.43
C ALA A 180 -16.55 2.68 14.77
N GLU A 181 -15.24 2.55 14.51
CA GLU A 181 -14.28 3.64 14.69
C GLU A 181 -14.55 4.82 13.75
N GLN A 182 -14.89 4.55 12.49
CA GLN A 182 -15.25 5.59 11.52
C GLN A 182 -16.56 6.31 11.91
N GLU A 183 -17.55 5.56 12.40
CA GLU A 183 -18.80 6.13 12.91
C GLU A 183 -18.56 7.01 14.14
N LYS A 184 -17.70 6.58 15.07
CA LYS A 184 -17.27 7.37 16.23
C LYS A 184 -16.59 8.67 15.80
N LEU A 185 -15.59 8.59 14.92
CA LEU A 185 -14.87 9.76 14.39
C LEU A 185 -15.81 10.73 13.66
N LYS A 186 -16.80 10.21 12.93
CA LYS A 186 -17.83 11.02 12.27
C LYS A 186 -18.68 11.75 13.30
N ALA A 187 -19.16 11.04 14.33
CA ALA A 187 -19.95 11.64 15.39
C ALA A 187 -19.17 12.73 16.16
N GLU A 188 -17.90 12.52 16.44
CA GLU A 188 -17.02 13.52 17.07
C GLU A 188 -16.88 14.78 16.20
N ARG A 189 -16.66 14.60 14.88
CA ARG A 189 -16.57 15.72 13.94
C ARG A 189 -17.90 16.46 13.79
N ASP A 190 -19.02 15.75 13.77
CA ASP A 190 -20.35 16.34 13.71
C ASP A 190 -20.65 17.14 14.98
N LEU A 191 -20.28 16.64 16.15
CA LEU A 191 -20.37 17.39 17.40
C LEU A 191 -19.56 18.69 17.35
N GLN A 192 -18.29 18.61 16.94
CA GLN A 192 -17.43 19.79 16.79
C GLN A 192 -18.03 20.81 15.82
N ARG A 193 -18.60 20.35 14.70
CA ARG A 193 -19.26 21.19 13.73
C ARG A 193 -20.46 21.92 14.34
N ILE A 194 -21.33 21.19 15.06
CA ILE A 194 -22.50 21.75 15.73
C ILE A 194 -22.09 22.79 16.78
N GLU A 195 -21.04 22.52 17.55
CA GLU A 195 -20.50 23.48 18.53
C GLU A 195 -19.97 24.76 17.87
N VAL A 196 -19.25 24.62 16.75
CA VAL A 196 -18.76 25.78 15.99
C VAL A 196 -19.91 26.57 15.39
N GLU A 197 -20.90 25.91 14.78
CA GLU A 197 -22.11 26.54 14.24
C GLU A 197 -22.90 27.27 15.32
N ALA A 198 -23.04 26.65 16.50
CA ALA A 198 -23.72 27.31 17.64
C ALA A 198 -22.98 28.57 18.12
N LYS A 199 -21.63 28.47 18.26
CA LYS A 199 -20.81 29.64 18.61
C LYS A 199 -20.89 30.74 17.55
N GLN A 200 -20.92 30.38 16.28
CA GLN A 200 -21.04 31.31 15.18
C GLN A 200 -22.41 32.02 15.18
N LYS A 201 -23.51 31.29 15.41
CA LYS A 201 -24.86 31.88 15.55
C LYS A 201 -24.94 32.85 16.73
N VAL A 202 -24.35 32.49 17.87
CA VAL A 202 -24.31 33.39 19.05
C VAL A 202 -23.45 34.62 18.74
N ALA A 203 -22.31 34.48 18.06
CA ALA A 203 -21.47 35.60 17.69
C ALA A 203 -22.20 36.54 16.68
N SER A 204 -22.87 35.97 15.68
CA SER A 204 -23.67 36.75 14.72
C SER A 204 -24.80 37.52 15.41
N ALA A 205 -25.57 36.85 16.28
CA ALA A 205 -26.65 37.50 17.01
C ALA A 205 -26.16 38.63 17.95
N ARG A 206 -24.99 38.45 18.57
CA ARG A 206 -24.36 39.51 19.37
C ARG A 206 -23.93 40.70 18.51
N ALA A 207 -23.27 40.42 17.38
CA ALA A 207 -22.86 41.46 16.44
C ALA A 207 -24.08 42.26 15.88
N GLU A 208 -25.17 41.58 15.54
CA GLU A 208 -26.41 42.22 15.11
C GLU A 208 -27.04 43.07 16.22
N ALA A 209 -27.09 42.55 17.45
CA ALA A 209 -27.59 43.29 18.60
C ALA A 209 -26.77 44.56 18.89
N GLU A 210 -25.43 44.44 18.79
CA GLU A 210 -24.51 45.56 18.96
C GLU A 210 -24.67 46.59 17.84
N ALA A 211 -24.76 46.16 16.60
CA ALA A 211 -25.01 47.02 15.45
C ALA A 211 -26.35 47.80 15.60
N LEU A 212 -27.42 47.12 16.02
CA LEU A 212 -28.71 47.76 16.30
C LEU A 212 -28.63 48.75 17.47
N ALA A 213 -27.88 48.43 18.53
CA ALA A 213 -27.66 49.32 19.66
C ALA A 213 -26.93 50.60 19.23
N LEU A 214 -25.87 50.47 18.42
CA LEU A 214 -25.14 51.62 17.85
C LEU A 214 -26.02 52.45 16.92
N GLN A 215 -26.84 51.81 16.07
CA GLN A 215 -27.80 52.52 15.24
C GLN A 215 -28.82 53.32 16.07
N ARG A 216 -29.34 52.76 17.15
CA ARG A 216 -30.25 53.45 18.04
C ARG A 216 -29.61 54.69 18.69
N GLN A 217 -28.32 54.64 19.07
CA GLN A 217 -27.61 55.81 19.60
C GLN A 217 -27.43 56.92 18.58
N GLN A 218 -27.35 56.59 17.29
CA GLN A 218 -27.17 57.55 16.20
C GLN A 218 -28.51 58.10 15.65
N ILE A 219 -29.67 57.55 16.06
CA ILE A 219 -30.97 58.04 15.67
C ILE A 219 -31.31 59.28 16.50
N THR A 220 -30.97 60.42 15.93
CA THR A 220 -31.45 61.73 16.47
C THR A 220 -32.86 62.06 15.99
N PRO A 221 -33.59 62.84 16.75
CA PRO A 221 -34.96 63.33 16.32
C PRO A 221 -34.94 63.94 14.91
N ASP A 222 -33.89 64.66 14.56
CA ASP A 222 -33.72 65.27 13.24
C ASP A 222 -33.55 64.25 12.11
N LEU A 223 -32.84 63.11 12.36
CA LEU A 223 -32.72 62.06 11.39
C LEU A 223 -34.03 61.34 11.15
N LEU A 224 -34.85 61.13 12.20
CA LEU A 224 -36.19 60.57 12.07
C LEU A 224 -37.11 61.50 11.26
N ALA A 225 -37.03 62.83 11.49
CA ALA A 225 -37.79 63.83 10.70
C ALA A 225 -37.35 63.81 9.23
N LEU A 226 -36.04 63.72 8.95
CA LEU A 226 -35.50 63.62 7.59
C LEU A 226 -36.01 62.37 6.88
N ARG A 227 -35.94 61.21 7.51
CA ARG A 227 -36.47 59.95 6.97
C ARG A 227 -37.95 59.95 6.72
N ARG A 228 -38.69 60.63 7.56
CA ARG A 228 -40.17 60.82 7.36
C ARG A 228 -40.43 61.60 6.09
N ILE A 229 -39.71 62.69 5.92
CA ILE A 229 -39.81 63.55 4.72
C ILE A 229 -39.39 62.80 3.47
N GLU A 230 -38.33 62.01 3.52
CA GLU A 230 -37.85 61.15 2.40
C GLU A 230 -38.93 60.12 2.01
N ASN A 231 -39.49 59.38 2.97
CA ASN A 231 -40.54 58.39 2.75
C ASN A 231 -41.82 59.05 2.17
N GLU A 232 -42.23 60.25 2.68
CA GLU A 232 -43.34 60.99 2.14
C GLU A 232 -43.07 61.42 0.70
N ARG A 233 -41.89 61.90 0.42
CA ARG A 233 -41.43 62.27 -0.93
C ARG A 233 -41.43 61.08 -1.89
N GLU A 234 -41.01 59.92 -1.45
CA GLU A 234 -40.98 58.67 -2.25
C GLU A 234 -42.43 58.18 -2.48
N ALA A 235 -43.31 58.28 -1.47
CA ALA A 235 -44.70 57.93 -1.60
C ALA A 235 -45.43 58.87 -2.62
N ILE A 236 -45.12 60.16 -2.56
CA ILE A 236 -45.65 61.14 -3.52
C ILE A 236 -45.13 60.83 -4.94
N ARG A 237 -43.89 60.49 -5.08
CA ARG A 237 -43.24 60.16 -6.38
C ARG A 237 -43.83 58.93 -7.03
N LYS A 238 -44.22 57.91 -6.22
CA LYS A 238 -44.87 56.70 -6.66
C LYS A 238 -46.38 56.76 -6.79
N TRP A 239 -46.97 57.87 -6.38
CA TRP A 239 -48.44 58.05 -6.44
C TRP A 239 -48.88 58.29 -7.87
N ASP A 240 -49.85 57.49 -8.31
CA ASP A 240 -50.46 57.55 -9.64
C ASP A 240 -51.61 58.61 -9.75
N GLY A 241 -51.77 59.45 -8.74
CA GLY A 241 -52.80 60.54 -8.71
C GLY A 241 -54.22 60.07 -8.34
N LYS A 242 -54.37 58.76 -8.00
CA LYS A 242 -55.68 58.24 -7.58
C LYS A 242 -55.70 58.05 -6.07
N LEU A 243 -56.80 58.56 -5.44
CA LEU A 243 -57.06 58.31 -4.03
C LEU A 243 -57.36 56.83 -3.81
N PRO A 244 -56.66 56.13 -2.85
CA PRO A 244 -57.03 54.79 -2.54
C PRO A 244 -58.44 54.68 -1.99
N ASN A 245 -59.27 53.82 -2.55
CA ASN A 245 -60.58 53.48 -2.04
C ASN A 245 -60.46 52.73 -0.74
N VAL A 246 -60.35 53.40 0.39
CA VAL A 246 -60.25 52.80 1.71
C VAL A 246 -61.62 52.65 2.29
N THR A 247 -62.18 51.46 2.31
CA THR A 247 -63.52 51.17 2.81
C THR A 247 -63.58 50.86 4.31
N SER A 248 -62.46 50.85 5.07
CA SER A 248 -62.52 50.72 6.54
C SER A 248 -61.20 51.18 7.20
N GLY A 249 -61.29 52.27 7.95
CA GLY A 249 -60.47 52.59 9.13
C GLY A 249 -58.94 52.72 9.02
N ALA A 250 -58.36 52.59 7.85
CA ALA A 250 -56.90 52.73 7.67
C ALA A 250 -56.59 54.20 7.42
N VAL A 251 -55.77 54.80 8.25
CA VAL A 251 -55.23 56.15 8.10
C VAL A 251 -54.30 56.18 6.89
N PRO A 252 -54.56 57.06 5.87
CA PRO A 252 -53.64 57.18 4.75
C PRO A 252 -52.31 57.75 5.22
N PHE A 253 -51.21 57.27 4.65
CA PHE A 253 -49.83 57.70 4.97
C PHE A 253 -49.57 59.20 4.65
N ILE A 254 -50.48 59.87 4.03
CA ILE A 254 -50.35 61.25 3.66
C ILE A 254 -51.42 62.06 4.48
N ASN A 255 -50.93 62.91 5.39
CA ASN A 255 -51.77 63.77 6.18
C ASN A 255 -52.01 65.04 5.36
N VAL A 256 -53.21 65.13 4.74
CA VAL A 256 -53.68 66.34 4.03
C VAL A 256 -54.53 67.10 5.00
N SER A 257 -53.94 67.71 6.01
CA SER A 257 -54.65 68.70 6.84
C SER A 257 -54.41 70.09 6.26
N ASP A 258 -55.44 70.65 5.70
CA ASP A 258 -55.48 72.03 5.29
C ASP A 258 -55.19 72.98 6.46
N LYS A 259 -54.13 73.78 6.28
CA LYS A 259 -53.95 74.97 7.10
C LYS A 259 -54.76 76.10 6.48
N ASN A 260 -55.85 76.50 7.13
CA ASN A 260 -56.28 77.86 7.07
C ASN A 260 -55.31 78.77 7.83
#